data_7b9ecababca1f7ff48d33e0e40fe10f5
#
_entry.id   7b9ecababca1f7ff48d33e0e40fe10f5
#
_cell.length_a   1.000
_cell.length_b   1.000
_cell.length_c   1.000
_cell.angle_alpha   90.00
_cell.angle_beta   90.00
_cell.angle_gamma   90.00
#
_symmetry.space_group_name_H-M   'P 1'
#
loop_
_entity.id
_entity.type
_entity.pdbx_description
1 polymer ?
#
loop_
_entity_poly.entity_id
_entity_poly.type
_entity_poly.pdbx_seq_one_letter_code
_entity_poly.pdbx_strand_id
1 'polypeptide(L)'
;DSTGDWSSDVCSSDLSALTYEQPYALARKFSTLDHLTKGRVAWNVVTSYLNSAAVNLGLKQQISHDERYDIADEFLDVTYKLWEGSWDEDAVLRDRERGIFTDPSKVHPIGHKGKYYDVPGIHLSEPSPQRTPVIFQAGASSRGRAFAAKHAEGVFISPATAEQAREVSDDIRHRAVEAGRSRDSVKVFTLLTVITAESDEAAQAKYRDYLSYANGEGMLSFYGGWTGIDFSEYDPDQPLEAIDNDSIRSVLELLATADPDRKWTPRDIIKHRSIGGLGPVLVGGPKTVAD
;
A
#
# COMPACT_ATOMS: atom_id res chain seq x y z
N ASP A 1 28.85 -1.17 -15.72
CA ASP A 1 27.71 -1.88 -16.33
C ASP A 1 26.50 -1.59 -15.47
N SER A 2 25.82 -0.48 -15.78
CA SER A 2 24.73 0.08 -14.98
C SER A 2 23.37 -0.25 -15.60
N THR A 3 23.19 -1.45 -16.06
CA THR A 3 21.86 -2.00 -16.32
C THR A 3 21.33 -2.56 -15.02
N GLY A 4 21.03 -1.65 -14.09
CA GLY A 4 20.27 -2.00 -12.92
C GLY A 4 18.95 -2.61 -13.39
N ASP A 5 18.73 -3.87 -13.09
CA ASP A 5 17.44 -4.52 -13.29
C ASP A 5 16.45 -3.89 -12.32
N TRP A 6 15.79 -2.84 -12.76
CA TRP A 6 14.78 -2.09 -12.02
C TRP A 6 13.58 -2.97 -11.66
N SER A 7 13.43 -4.12 -12.31
CA SER A 7 12.31 -5.03 -12.06
C SER A 7 12.40 -5.74 -10.71
N SER A 8 13.60 -5.87 -10.13
CA SER A 8 13.81 -6.51 -8.82
C SER A 8 13.71 -5.55 -7.64
N ASP A 9 13.70 -4.25 -7.87
CA ASP A 9 13.62 -3.24 -6.83
C ASP A 9 12.17 -2.78 -6.56
N VAL A 10 11.23 -3.22 -7.40
CA VAL A 10 9.81 -2.89 -7.26
C VAL A 10 9.15 -3.91 -6.36
N CYS A 11 8.69 -3.45 -5.22
CA CYS A 11 7.81 -4.20 -4.36
C CYS A 11 6.49 -4.46 -5.08
N SER A 12 6.23 -5.69 -5.50
CA SER A 12 4.94 -6.10 -6.05
C SER A 12 3.92 -6.16 -4.93
N SER A 13 3.26 -5.04 -4.66
CA SER A 13 2.37 -4.87 -3.54
C SER A 13 1.01 -5.53 -3.70
N ASP A 14 0.52 -5.61 -4.94
CA ASP A 14 -0.85 -6.04 -5.19
C ASP A 14 -1.02 -7.56 -5.26
N LEU A 15 0.07 -8.28 -5.40
CA LEU A 15 0.06 -9.74 -5.51
C LEU A 15 0.20 -10.48 -4.18
N SER A 16 0.39 -9.77 -3.07
CA SER A 16 0.53 -10.36 -1.74
C SER A 16 -0.38 -9.68 -0.72
N ALA A 17 -1.66 -9.60 -1.07
CA ALA A 17 -2.69 -9.11 -0.16
C ALA A 17 -2.85 -10.09 0.99
N LEU A 18 -2.35 -9.73 2.16
CA LEU A 18 -2.29 -10.61 3.33
C LEU A 18 -3.65 -11.19 3.76
N THR A 19 -4.76 -10.51 3.42
CA THR A 19 -6.12 -10.97 3.74
C THR A 19 -6.44 -12.38 3.20
N TYR A 20 -5.78 -12.77 2.11
CA TYR A 20 -6.05 -14.05 1.42
C TYR A 20 -4.85 -15.01 1.44
N GLU A 21 -3.72 -14.58 1.98
CA GLU A 21 -2.50 -15.38 2.07
C GLU A 21 -2.39 -16.04 3.46
N GLN A 22 -1.51 -17.03 3.56
CA GLN A 22 -1.15 -17.63 4.84
C GLN A 22 0.20 -17.07 5.31
N PRO A 23 0.32 -16.58 6.57
CA PRO A 23 1.53 -15.91 7.05
C PRO A 23 2.78 -16.80 6.96
N TYR A 24 2.65 -18.10 7.23
CA TYR A 24 3.75 -19.06 7.11
C TYR A 24 4.25 -19.16 5.65
N ALA A 25 3.35 -19.27 4.68
CA ALA A 25 3.72 -19.39 3.27
C ALA A 25 4.34 -18.09 2.76
N LEU A 26 3.77 -16.95 3.15
CA LEU A 26 4.26 -15.63 2.77
C LEU A 26 5.65 -15.36 3.38
N ALA A 27 5.88 -15.69 4.65
CA ALA A 27 7.18 -15.52 5.29
C ALA A 27 8.28 -16.26 4.52
N ARG A 28 8.03 -17.51 4.09
CA ARG A 28 8.98 -18.29 3.28
C ARG A 28 9.23 -17.67 1.91
N LYS A 29 8.18 -17.16 1.25
CA LYS A 29 8.26 -16.46 -0.04
C LYS A 29 9.18 -15.23 0.07
N PHE A 30 8.95 -14.39 1.07
CA PHE A 30 9.77 -13.18 1.28
C PHE A 30 11.21 -13.50 1.69
N SER A 31 11.46 -14.49 2.55
CA SER A 31 12.83 -14.93 2.84
C SER A 31 13.57 -15.40 1.58
N THR A 32 12.89 -16.13 0.69
CA THR A 32 13.48 -16.56 -0.59
C THR A 32 13.80 -15.34 -1.47
N LEU A 33 12.88 -14.39 -1.59
CA LEU A 33 13.09 -13.16 -2.36
C LEU A 33 14.22 -12.31 -1.78
N ASP A 34 14.31 -12.23 -0.45
CA ASP A 34 15.36 -11.49 0.23
C ASP A 34 16.75 -12.08 -0.01
N HIS A 35 16.88 -13.42 0.02
CA HIS A 35 18.11 -14.09 -0.38
C HIS A 35 18.48 -13.83 -1.84
N LEU A 36 17.51 -13.95 -2.76
CA LEU A 36 17.74 -13.73 -4.20
C LEU A 36 18.13 -12.28 -4.50
N THR A 37 17.52 -11.33 -3.83
CA THR A 37 17.79 -9.89 -4.01
C THR A 37 18.94 -9.38 -3.15
N LYS A 38 19.52 -10.22 -2.29
CA LYS A 38 20.61 -9.85 -1.38
C LYS A 38 20.24 -8.68 -0.46
N GLY A 39 19.09 -8.78 0.19
CA GLY A 39 18.64 -7.78 1.15
C GLY A 39 17.99 -6.54 0.54
N ARG A 40 17.37 -6.63 -0.66
CA ARG A 40 16.77 -5.46 -1.34
C ARG A 40 15.27 -5.57 -1.56
N VAL A 41 14.64 -6.63 -1.07
CA VAL A 41 13.19 -6.76 -1.16
C VAL A 41 12.50 -5.88 -0.12
N ALA A 42 11.37 -5.33 -0.49
CA ALA A 42 10.45 -4.65 0.42
C ALA A 42 9.02 -5.18 0.21
N TRP A 43 8.19 -5.08 1.21
CA TRP A 43 6.80 -5.51 1.14
C TRP A 43 5.85 -4.35 1.39
N ASN A 44 5.06 -3.98 0.40
CA ASN A 44 3.94 -3.08 0.59
C ASN A 44 2.73 -3.89 1.07
N VAL A 45 2.41 -3.73 2.34
CA VAL A 45 1.33 -4.45 2.99
C VAL A 45 -0.02 -3.88 2.58
N VAL A 46 -0.84 -4.71 1.93
CA VAL A 46 -2.21 -4.34 1.54
C VAL A 46 -3.22 -5.32 2.12
N THR A 47 -4.34 -4.78 2.58
CA THR A 47 -5.45 -5.57 3.15
C THR A 47 -6.52 -5.90 2.12
N SER A 48 -6.31 -5.52 0.84
CA SER A 48 -7.28 -5.61 -0.24
C SER A 48 -8.60 -4.87 0.04
N TYR A 49 -9.44 -4.65 -0.97
CA TYR A 49 -10.74 -4.00 -0.81
C TYR A 49 -11.78 -4.52 -1.81
N LEU A 50 -11.33 -5.14 -2.91
CA LEU A 50 -12.21 -5.60 -3.98
C LEU A 50 -13.05 -6.80 -3.56
N ASN A 51 -14.37 -6.67 -3.64
CA ASN A 51 -15.29 -7.78 -3.41
C ASN A 51 -15.10 -8.91 -4.44
N SER A 52 -14.83 -8.56 -5.69
CA SER A 52 -14.56 -9.54 -6.75
C SER A 52 -13.34 -10.41 -6.46
N ALA A 53 -12.27 -9.82 -5.88
CA ALA A 53 -11.09 -10.58 -5.46
C ALA A 53 -11.45 -11.56 -4.33
N ALA A 54 -12.18 -11.11 -3.32
CA ALA A 54 -12.63 -11.95 -2.21
C ALA A 54 -13.44 -13.15 -2.71
N VAL A 55 -14.42 -12.90 -3.60
CA VAL A 55 -15.28 -13.96 -4.18
C VAL A 55 -14.45 -14.95 -5.01
N ASN A 56 -13.53 -14.46 -5.87
CA ASN A 56 -12.66 -15.32 -6.66
C ASN A 56 -11.67 -16.16 -5.82
N LEU A 57 -11.40 -15.73 -4.59
CA LEU A 57 -10.57 -16.44 -3.62
C LEU A 57 -11.39 -17.29 -2.63
N GLY A 58 -12.68 -17.50 -2.92
CA GLY A 58 -13.55 -18.44 -2.21
C GLY A 58 -14.34 -17.87 -1.05
N LEU A 59 -14.27 -16.56 -0.79
CA LEU A 59 -15.13 -15.91 0.19
C LEU A 59 -16.52 -15.62 -0.39
N LYS A 60 -17.54 -15.51 0.46
CA LYS A 60 -18.88 -15.11 0.01
C LYS A 60 -18.95 -13.63 -0.33
N GLN A 61 -18.21 -12.82 0.40
CA GLN A 61 -18.08 -11.38 0.24
C GLN A 61 -16.77 -10.90 0.89
N GLN A 62 -16.39 -9.64 0.63
CA GLN A 62 -15.25 -9.04 1.26
C GLN A 62 -15.44 -8.93 2.78
N ILE A 63 -14.36 -9.17 3.52
CA ILE A 63 -14.29 -8.97 4.97
C ILE A 63 -14.42 -7.47 5.27
N SER A 64 -15.03 -7.11 6.41
CA SER A 64 -15.20 -5.71 6.80
C SER A 64 -13.84 -4.98 6.90
N HIS A 65 -13.85 -3.67 6.67
CA HIS A 65 -12.65 -2.85 6.63
C HIS A 65 -11.75 -3.04 7.86
N ASP A 66 -12.30 -2.84 9.06
CA ASP A 66 -11.51 -2.87 10.29
C ASP A 66 -11.07 -4.29 10.65
N GLU A 67 -11.90 -5.30 10.38
CA GLU A 67 -11.53 -6.69 10.59
C GLU A 67 -10.36 -7.13 9.69
N ARG A 68 -10.27 -6.61 8.45
CA ARG A 68 -9.09 -6.86 7.60
C ARG A 68 -7.80 -6.34 8.23
N TYR A 69 -7.85 -5.22 8.94
CA TYR A 69 -6.68 -4.72 9.69
C TYR A 69 -6.40 -5.51 10.97
N ASP A 70 -7.42 -6.07 11.63
CA ASP A 70 -7.20 -6.95 12.78
C ASP A 70 -6.52 -8.27 12.33
N ILE A 71 -6.96 -8.83 11.21
CA ILE A 71 -6.29 -9.96 10.55
C ILE A 71 -4.84 -9.60 10.19
N ALA A 72 -4.63 -8.39 9.65
CA ALA A 72 -3.31 -7.90 9.26
C ALA A 72 -2.35 -7.75 10.44
N ASP A 73 -2.82 -7.23 11.56
CA ASP A 73 -2.03 -7.12 12.79
C ASP A 73 -1.53 -8.50 13.27
N GLU A 74 -2.42 -9.50 13.31
CA GLU A 74 -2.03 -10.84 13.71
C GLU A 74 -1.15 -11.53 12.66
N PHE A 75 -1.42 -11.29 11.38
CA PHE A 75 -0.58 -11.79 10.30
C PHE A 75 0.87 -11.31 10.43
N LEU A 76 1.08 -10.01 10.69
CA LEU A 76 2.41 -9.45 10.90
C LEU A 76 3.06 -9.96 12.19
N ASP A 77 2.31 -10.15 13.27
CA ASP A 77 2.83 -10.76 14.48
C ASP A 77 3.39 -12.17 14.21
N VAL A 78 2.67 -12.97 13.42
CA VAL A 78 3.16 -14.31 13.00
C VAL A 78 4.41 -14.21 12.14
N THR A 79 4.42 -13.33 11.13
CA THR A 79 5.58 -13.20 10.23
C THR A 79 6.81 -12.69 10.96
N TYR A 80 6.66 -11.73 11.88
CA TYR A 80 7.78 -11.27 12.73
C TYR A 80 8.33 -12.41 13.61
N LYS A 81 7.47 -13.20 14.25
CA LYS A 81 7.92 -14.37 15.02
C LYS A 81 8.70 -15.38 14.16
N LEU A 82 8.26 -15.59 12.91
CA LEU A 82 8.96 -16.48 11.99
C LEU A 82 10.32 -15.92 11.56
N TRP A 83 10.38 -14.63 11.17
CA TRP A 83 11.61 -14.02 10.66
C TRP A 83 12.63 -13.68 11.73
N GLU A 84 12.19 -13.17 12.88
CA GLU A 84 13.07 -12.68 13.93
C GLU A 84 13.25 -13.69 15.08
N GLY A 85 12.22 -14.46 15.38
CA GLY A 85 12.19 -15.29 16.60
C GLY A 85 12.47 -16.76 16.38
N SER A 86 12.45 -17.27 15.14
CA SER A 86 12.57 -18.71 14.90
C SER A 86 14.01 -19.22 14.83
N TRP A 87 14.98 -18.37 14.53
CA TRP A 87 16.40 -18.73 14.42
C TRP A 87 17.29 -17.72 15.12
N ASP A 88 18.20 -18.18 15.98
CA ASP A 88 19.25 -17.34 16.54
C ASP A 88 20.23 -16.89 15.43
N GLU A 89 20.99 -15.81 15.66
CA GLU A 89 21.90 -15.26 14.65
C GLU A 89 22.98 -16.24 14.21
N ASP A 90 23.45 -17.07 15.11
CA ASP A 90 24.53 -18.04 14.90
C ASP A 90 24.02 -19.48 14.76
N ALA A 91 22.73 -19.68 14.44
CA ALA A 91 22.15 -21.00 14.25
C ALA A 91 22.69 -21.72 13.01
N VAL A 92 23.08 -20.99 11.95
CA VAL A 92 23.54 -21.54 10.66
C VAL A 92 25.05 -21.75 10.69
N LEU A 93 25.50 -23.02 10.76
CA LEU A 93 26.91 -23.38 10.87
C LEU A 93 27.59 -23.61 9.50
N ARG A 94 26.87 -24.24 8.57
CA ARG A 94 27.39 -24.67 7.25
C ARG A 94 28.73 -25.45 7.35
N ASP A 95 28.89 -26.26 8.39
CA ASP A 95 30.09 -27.05 8.60
C ASP A 95 30.11 -28.27 7.65
N ARG A 96 30.88 -28.14 6.60
CA ARG A 96 31.01 -29.16 5.56
C ARG A 96 31.79 -30.39 6.02
N GLU A 97 32.74 -30.25 6.95
CA GLU A 97 33.59 -31.31 7.43
C GLU A 97 32.77 -32.27 8.29
N ARG A 98 31.91 -31.75 9.16
CA ARG A 98 31.04 -32.53 10.01
C ARG A 98 29.68 -32.86 9.38
N GLY A 99 29.36 -32.26 8.21
CA GLY A 99 28.07 -32.43 7.57
C GLY A 99 26.91 -31.78 8.33
N ILE A 100 27.19 -30.73 9.10
CA ILE A 100 26.20 -30.03 9.94
C ILE A 100 25.85 -28.71 9.30
N PHE A 101 24.57 -28.53 8.97
CA PHE A 101 24.06 -27.27 8.39
C PHE A 101 23.72 -26.24 9.49
N THR A 102 23.04 -26.68 10.56
CA THR A 102 22.56 -25.79 11.63
C THR A 102 22.70 -26.46 13.00
N ASP A 103 22.75 -25.65 14.04
CA ASP A 103 22.59 -26.06 15.43
C ASP A 103 21.09 -26.17 15.77
N PRO A 104 20.50 -27.34 15.95
CA PRO A 104 19.06 -27.45 16.21
C PRO A 104 18.62 -26.85 17.54
N SER A 105 19.54 -26.67 18.51
CA SER A 105 19.22 -26.01 19.79
C SER A 105 18.96 -24.49 19.65
N LYS A 106 19.34 -23.94 18.51
CA LYS A 106 19.20 -22.50 18.14
C LYS A 106 18.07 -22.24 17.15
N VAL A 107 17.20 -23.22 16.94
CA VAL A 107 16.02 -23.10 16.07
C VAL A 107 14.78 -23.37 16.89
N HIS A 108 13.89 -22.37 16.97
CA HIS A 108 12.80 -22.34 17.93
C HIS A 108 11.43 -22.35 17.25
N PRO A 109 10.49 -23.20 17.69
CA PRO A 109 9.09 -23.09 17.33
C PRO A 109 8.53 -21.74 17.81
N ILE A 110 7.75 -21.06 16.98
CA ILE A 110 7.16 -19.77 17.35
C ILE A 110 5.94 -19.90 18.26
N GLY A 111 5.30 -21.07 18.29
CA GLY A 111 4.20 -21.38 19.21
C GLY A 111 3.01 -20.42 19.11
N HIS A 112 2.78 -19.81 17.94
CA HIS A 112 1.71 -18.83 17.78
C HIS A 112 0.34 -19.50 17.78
N LYS A 113 -0.54 -19.01 18.64
CA LYS A 113 -1.96 -19.37 18.69
C LYS A 113 -2.76 -18.10 18.91
N GLY A 114 -3.47 -17.65 17.87
CA GLY A 114 -4.23 -16.42 17.89
C GLY A 114 -5.69 -16.60 17.52
N LYS A 115 -6.34 -15.50 17.19
CA LYS A 115 -7.76 -15.47 16.76
C LYS A 115 -7.91 -15.99 15.32
N TYR A 116 -6.98 -15.63 14.45
CA TYR A 116 -7.03 -15.89 13.02
C TYR A 116 -6.05 -16.97 12.56
N TYR A 117 -4.93 -17.12 13.27
CA TYR A 117 -3.86 -18.04 12.88
C TYR A 117 -3.40 -18.94 14.02
N ASP A 118 -3.07 -20.18 13.67
CA ASP A 118 -2.41 -21.16 14.54
C ASP A 118 -1.17 -21.67 13.80
N VAL A 119 0.02 -21.21 14.23
CA VAL A 119 1.30 -21.51 13.61
C VAL A 119 2.29 -21.94 14.68
N PRO A 120 2.29 -23.24 15.05
CA PRO A 120 3.11 -23.70 16.17
C PRO A 120 4.60 -23.92 15.84
N GLY A 121 4.96 -24.08 14.56
CA GLY A 121 6.25 -24.58 14.11
C GLY A 121 7.35 -23.53 13.97
N ILE A 122 8.44 -23.95 13.34
CA ILE A 122 9.61 -23.12 13.03
C ILE A 122 9.47 -22.49 11.65
N HIS A 123 10.23 -21.42 11.37
CA HIS A 123 10.48 -20.97 10.01
C HIS A 123 11.42 -21.97 9.30
N LEU A 124 11.03 -22.48 8.12
CA LEU A 124 11.84 -23.48 7.42
C LEU A 124 13.03 -22.93 6.64
N SER A 125 13.01 -21.64 6.32
CA SER A 125 14.13 -20.99 5.64
C SER A 125 15.15 -20.51 6.68
N GLU A 126 16.44 -20.60 6.35
CA GLU A 126 17.47 -19.93 7.14
C GLU A 126 17.23 -18.41 7.13
N PRO A 127 17.70 -17.66 8.14
CA PRO A 127 17.55 -16.22 8.17
C PRO A 127 18.08 -15.56 6.91
N SER A 128 17.24 -14.74 6.29
CA SER A 128 17.62 -13.93 5.13
C SER A 128 18.37 -12.66 5.56
N PRO A 129 19.04 -11.95 4.64
CA PRO A 129 19.87 -10.79 4.98
C PRO A 129 19.16 -9.70 5.80
N GLN A 130 17.89 -9.43 5.53
CA GLN A 130 17.10 -8.46 6.27
C GLN A 130 16.31 -9.08 7.42
N ARG A 131 16.10 -10.40 7.42
CA ARG A 131 15.09 -11.10 8.21
C ARG A 131 13.70 -10.57 7.90
N THR A 132 13.27 -9.50 8.54
CA THR A 132 12.06 -8.75 8.19
C THR A 132 12.35 -7.81 7.01
N PRO A 133 11.66 -7.94 5.87
CA PRO A 133 11.80 -6.99 4.77
C PRO A 133 11.32 -5.60 5.19
N VAL A 134 11.78 -4.56 4.50
CA VAL A 134 11.25 -3.20 4.69
C VAL A 134 9.74 -3.20 4.42
N ILE A 135 8.96 -2.67 5.36
CA ILE A 135 7.51 -2.64 5.31
C ILE A 135 7.02 -1.29 4.80
N PHE A 136 6.28 -1.33 3.70
CA PHE A 136 5.51 -0.18 3.19
C PHE A 136 4.01 -0.39 3.41
N GLN A 137 3.26 0.73 3.43
CA GLN A 137 1.80 0.70 3.55
C GLN A 137 1.18 1.94 2.89
N ALA A 138 -0.06 1.84 2.42
CA ALA A 138 -0.77 2.90 1.71
C ALA A 138 -2.20 3.13 2.25
N GLY A 139 -2.42 3.03 3.57
CA GLY A 139 -3.75 3.21 4.19
C GLY A 139 -4.03 4.65 4.58
N ALA A 140 -5.05 5.25 3.97
CA ALA A 140 -5.47 6.62 4.26
C ALA A 140 -6.46 6.73 5.44
N SER A 141 -7.21 5.66 5.75
CA SER A 141 -8.19 5.64 6.83
C SER A 141 -7.53 5.76 8.21
N SER A 142 -8.28 6.16 9.24
CA SER A 142 -7.77 6.23 10.61
C SER A 142 -7.18 4.90 11.07
N ARG A 143 -7.86 3.77 10.78
CA ARG A 143 -7.37 2.42 11.11
C ARG A 143 -6.12 2.06 10.30
N GLY A 144 -6.08 2.43 9.00
CA GLY A 144 -4.90 2.24 8.14
C GLY A 144 -3.69 3.04 8.62
N ARG A 145 -3.87 4.30 9.02
CA ARG A 145 -2.78 5.13 9.58
C ARG A 145 -2.26 4.59 10.92
N ALA A 146 -3.15 4.07 11.78
CA ALA A 146 -2.73 3.41 13.03
C ALA A 146 -1.91 2.15 12.75
N PHE A 147 -2.33 1.33 11.80
CA PHE A 147 -1.58 0.15 11.36
C PHE A 147 -0.22 0.52 10.76
N ALA A 148 -0.19 1.50 9.85
CA ALA A 148 1.06 2.01 9.26
C ALA A 148 2.03 2.53 10.32
N ALA A 149 1.54 3.32 11.27
CA ALA A 149 2.33 3.86 12.36
C ALA A 149 2.96 2.77 13.24
N LYS A 150 2.27 1.65 13.42
CA LYS A 150 2.76 0.50 14.20
C LYS A 150 3.82 -0.32 13.44
N HIS A 151 3.64 -0.52 12.13
CA HIS A 151 4.37 -1.53 11.39
C HIS A 151 5.29 -1.00 10.29
N ALA A 152 4.91 0.10 9.59
CA ALA A 152 5.60 0.52 8.38
C ALA A 152 6.83 1.40 8.64
N GLU A 153 7.84 1.26 7.78
CA GLU A 153 8.94 2.22 7.64
C GLU A 153 8.65 3.25 6.54
N GLY A 154 7.84 2.90 5.56
CA GLY A 154 7.40 3.80 4.50
C GLY A 154 5.89 3.83 4.36
N VAL A 155 5.31 5.01 4.19
CA VAL A 155 3.87 5.19 4.00
C VAL A 155 3.61 6.03 2.78
N PHE A 156 2.82 5.50 1.84
CA PHE A 156 2.36 6.25 0.68
C PHE A 156 1.06 6.96 1.02
N ILE A 157 1.01 8.27 0.72
CA ILE A 157 -0.18 9.10 0.89
C ILE A 157 -0.52 9.82 -0.42
N SER A 158 -1.80 10.17 -0.60
CA SER A 158 -2.30 10.91 -1.77
C SER A 158 -3.12 12.11 -1.30
N PRO A 159 -2.51 13.10 -0.62
CA PRO A 159 -3.20 14.29 -0.16
C PRO A 159 -3.52 15.20 -1.34
N ALA A 160 -4.60 15.97 -1.26
CA ALA A 160 -4.96 16.94 -2.30
C ALA A 160 -4.15 18.23 -2.20
N THR A 161 -3.70 18.60 -1.01
CA THR A 161 -2.94 19.84 -0.74
C THR A 161 -1.71 19.59 0.14
N ALA A 162 -0.79 20.55 0.16
CA ALA A 162 0.41 20.51 1.03
C ALA A 162 0.04 20.52 2.52
N GLU A 163 -1.03 21.24 2.90
CA GLU A 163 -1.54 21.28 4.28
C GLU A 163 -2.01 19.88 4.71
N GLN A 164 -2.80 19.21 3.88
CA GLN A 164 -3.25 17.85 4.16
C GLN A 164 -2.07 16.86 4.20
N ALA A 165 -1.07 17.04 3.32
CA ALA A 165 0.14 16.21 3.37
C ALA A 165 0.85 16.34 4.72
N ARG A 166 0.92 17.56 5.25
CA ARG A 166 1.51 17.85 6.56
C ARG A 166 0.68 17.23 7.69
N GLU A 167 -0.62 17.47 7.71
CA GLU A 167 -1.54 16.93 8.73
C GLU A 167 -1.49 15.41 8.80
N VAL A 168 -1.59 14.72 7.66
CA VAL A 168 -1.53 13.26 7.59
C VAL A 168 -0.17 12.74 8.01
N SER A 169 0.91 13.41 7.60
CA SER A 169 2.28 13.02 7.98
C SER A 169 2.52 13.19 9.48
N ASP A 170 2.03 14.27 10.07
CA ASP A 170 2.15 14.52 11.51
C ASP A 170 1.29 13.56 12.33
N ASP A 171 0.07 13.22 11.88
CA ASP A 171 -0.78 12.21 12.52
C ASP A 171 -0.10 10.82 12.53
N ILE A 172 0.44 10.37 11.38
CA ILE A 172 1.15 9.09 11.29
C ILE A 172 2.35 9.06 12.23
N ARG A 173 3.16 10.12 12.26
CA ARG A 173 4.34 10.21 13.12
C ARG A 173 3.98 10.29 14.61
N HIS A 174 2.89 10.96 14.94
CA HIS A 174 2.38 11.01 16.31
C HIS A 174 1.95 9.63 16.79
N ARG A 175 1.15 8.92 15.99
CA ARG A 175 0.76 7.53 16.27
C ARG A 175 1.95 6.57 16.35
N ALA A 176 3.01 6.79 15.58
CA ALA A 176 4.24 5.99 15.69
C ALA A 176 4.89 6.16 17.08
N VAL A 177 4.91 7.39 17.61
CA VAL A 177 5.39 7.65 18.98
C VAL A 177 4.50 6.99 20.01
N GLU A 178 3.17 7.06 19.87
CA GLU A 178 2.22 6.36 20.75
C GLU A 178 2.41 4.83 20.71
N ALA A 179 2.82 4.28 19.57
CA ALA A 179 3.17 2.87 19.40
C ALA A 179 4.60 2.53 19.91
N GLY A 180 5.29 3.45 20.58
CA GLY A 180 6.63 3.24 21.14
C GLY A 180 7.77 3.34 20.13
N ARG A 181 7.52 3.88 18.92
CA ARG A 181 8.52 4.05 17.86
C ARG A 181 9.07 5.46 17.83
N SER A 182 10.23 5.66 17.19
CA SER A 182 10.73 7.00 16.91
C SER A 182 9.85 7.74 15.90
N ARG A 183 9.65 9.05 16.08
CA ARG A 183 8.97 9.93 15.12
C ARG A 183 9.53 9.79 13.70
N ASP A 184 10.83 9.63 13.59
CA ASP A 184 11.56 9.58 12.32
C ASP A 184 11.66 8.17 11.72
N SER A 185 11.13 7.15 12.41
CA SER A 185 11.12 5.76 11.93
C SER A 185 10.19 5.56 10.74
N VAL A 186 9.24 6.47 10.51
CA VAL A 186 8.28 6.39 9.41
C VAL A 186 8.58 7.47 8.37
N LYS A 187 8.90 7.03 7.15
CA LYS A 187 9.08 7.91 6.00
C LYS A 187 7.76 8.02 5.24
N VAL A 188 7.34 9.24 4.92
CA VAL A 188 6.09 9.50 4.21
C VAL A 188 6.40 9.89 2.78
N PHE A 189 5.80 9.19 1.83
CA PHE A 189 5.92 9.41 0.40
C PHE A 189 4.61 9.92 -0.15
N THR A 190 4.64 11.08 -0.80
CA THR A 190 3.46 11.68 -1.42
C THR A 190 3.37 11.30 -2.88
N LEU A 191 2.24 10.74 -3.31
CA LEU A 191 1.94 10.55 -4.71
C LEU A 191 1.66 11.91 -5.35
N LEU A 192 2.41 12.26 -6.38
CA LEU A 192 2.28 13.53 -7.10
C LEU A 192 2.55 13.32 -8.59
N THR A 193 1.66 13.82 -9.44
CA THR A 193 1.90 13.90 -10.88
C THR A 193 2.37 15.29 -11.22
N VAL A 194 3.57 15.41 -11.81
CA VAL A 194 4.17 16.68 -12.21
C VAL A 194 4.19 16.80 -13.72
N ILE A 195 3.57 17.87 -14.26
CA ILE A 195 3.61 18.22 -15.67
C ILE A 195 4.30 19.56 -15.81
N THR A 196 5.53 19.55 -16.28
CA THR A 196 6.37 20.74 -16.38
C THR A 196 6.84 21.00 -17.80
N ALA A 197 7.13 22.28 -18.10
CA ALA A 197 7.74 22.77 -19.33
C ALA A 197 8.56 24.04 -19.01
N GLU A 198 9.09 24.73 -20.02
CA GLU A 198 9.91 25.93 -19.88
C GLU A 198 9.15 27.14 -19.25
N SER A 199 7.82 27.17 -19.35
CA SER A 199 6.96 28.17 -18.71
C SER A 199 5.64 27.57 -18.24
N ASP A 200 4.88 28.33 -17.42
CA ASP A 200 3.55 27.91 -16.97
C ASP A 200 2.59 27.73 -18.15
N GLU A 201 2.63 28.64 -19.15
CA GLU A 201 1.80 28.55 -20.33
C GLU A 201 2.10 27.29 -21.15
N ALA A 202 3.38 26.97 -21.33
CA ALA A 202 3.81 25.77 -22.04
C ALA A 202 3.43 24.49 -21.27
N ALA A 203 3.56 24.49 -19.95
CA ALA A 203 3.13 23.37 -19.11
C ALA A 203 1.59 23.17 -19.17
N GLN A 204 0.82 24.23 -19.14
CA GLN A 204 -0.63 24.19 -19.31
C GLN A 204 -1.04 23.73 -20.72
N ALA A 205 -0.31 24.11 -21.76
CA ALA A 205 -0.53 23.61 -23.11
C ALA A 205 -0.28 22.09 -23.19
N LYS A 206 0.81 21.63 -22.59
CA LYS A 206 1.15 20.21 -22.48
C LYS A 206 0.10 19.41 -21.71
N TYR A 207 -0.41 19.95 -20.60
CA TYR A 207 -1.49 19.33 -19.84
C TYR A 207 -2.77 19.18 -20.67
N ARG A 208 -3.16 20.24 -21.42
CA ARG A 208 -4.33 20.16 -22.32
C ARG A 208 -4.13 19.14 -23.44
N ASP A 209 -2.92 19.05 -23.99
CA ASP A 209 -2.58 18.04 -24.98
C ASP A 209 -2.77 16.64 -24.41
N TYR A 210 -2.23 16.36 -23.22
CA TYR A 210 -2.43 15.05 -22.53
C TYR A 210 -3.90 14.75 -22.28
N LEU A 211 -4.70 15.73 -21.84
CA LEU A 211 -6.13 15.56 -21.63
C LEU A 211 -6.87 15.20 -22.92
N SER A 212 -6.38 15.61 -24.10
CA SER A 212 -7.01 15.28 -25.38
C SER A 212 -6.96 13.79 -25.71
N TYR A 213 -6.03 13.04 -25.11
CA TYR A 213 -5.92 11.59 -25.25
C TYR A 213 -6.65 10.80 -24.13
N ALA A 214 -7.21 11.50 -23.14
CA ALA A 214 -7.89 10.86 -22.05
C ALA A 214 -9.20 10.20 -22.50
N ASN A 215 -9.41 8.95 -22.12
CA ASN A 215 -10.65 8.22 -22.38
C ASN A 215 -11.57 8.33 -21.16
N GLY A 216 -12.67 9.08 -21.31
CA GLY A 216 -13.62 9.31 -20.23
C GLY A 216 -14.33 8.04 -19.73
N GLU A 217 -14.74 7.16 -20.64
CA GLU A 217 -15.38 5.89 -20.28
C GLU A 217 -14.38 4.97 -19.56
N GLY A 218 -13.12 4.92 -20.04
CA GLY A 218 -12.04 4.19 -19.39
C GLY A 218 -11.77 4.70 -17.97
N MET A 219 -11.84 6.01 -17.75
CA MET A 219 -11.67 6.60 -16.43
C MET A 219 -12.83 6.23 -15.50
N LEU A 220 -14.07 6.31 -15.94
CA LEU A 220 -15.23 5.89 -15.14
C LEU A 220 -15.20 4.39 -14.82
N SER A 221 -14.79 3.55 -15.79
CA SER A 221 -14.60 2.12 -15.57
C SER A 221 -13.51 1.84 -14.52
N PHE A 222 -12.41 2.59 -14.55
CA PHE A 222 -11.33 2.49 -13.58
C PHE A 222 -11.80 2.88 -12.16
N TYR A 223 -12.50 4.01 -12.03
CA TYR A 223 -13.13 4.41 -10.76
C TYR A 223 -14.19 3.41 -10.30
N GLY A 224 -14.98 2.88 -11.23
CA GLY A 224 -15.96 1.81 -10.96
C GLY A 224 -15.30 0.56 -10.39
N GLY A 225 -14.17 0.14 -10.93
CA GLY A 225 -13.39 -0.98 -10.42
C GLY A 225 -12.90 -0.75 -8.98
N TRP A 226 -12.53 0.48 -8.63
CA TRP A 226 -12.07 0.81 -7.26
C TRP A 226 -13.20 0.90 -6.25
N THR A 227 -14.36 1.40 -6.67
CA THR A 227 -15.46 1.78 -5.78
C THR A 227 -16.57 0.75 -5.73
N GLY A 228 -16.61 -0.14 -6.71
CA GLY A 228 -17.72 -1.07 -6.92
C GLY A 228 -18.97 -0.41 -7.50
N ILE A 229 -18.86 0.82 -8.04
CA ILE A 229 -19.96 1.59 -8.63
C ILE A 229 -19.91 1.43 -10.14
N ASP A 230 -21.03 1.04 -10.74
CA ASP A 230 -21.20 1.13 -12.19
C ASP A 230 -21.67 2.55 -12.57
N PHE A 231 -20.73 3.41 -12.95
CA PHE A 231 -21.03 4.77 -13.36
C PHE A 231 -21.84 4.85 -14.65
N SER A 232 -21.98 3.78 -15.44
CA SER A 232 -22.80 3.78 -16.65
C SER A 232 -24.30 3.81 -16.35
N GLU A 233 -24.70 3.48 -15.12
CA GLU A 233 -26.10 3.53 -14.67
C GLU A 233 -26.56 4.96 -14.30
N TYR A 234 -25.66 5.94 -14.26
CA TYR A 234 -25.96 7.32 -13.83
C TYR A 234 -25.82 8.33 -14.95
N ASP A 235 -26.65 9.37 -14.89
CA ASP A 235 -26.49 10.53 -15.78
C ASP A 235 -25.11 11.17 -15.55
N PRO A 236 -24.31 11.43 -16.60
CA PRO A 236 -23.00 12.05 -16.49
C PRO A 236 -22.99 13.39 -15.75
N ASP A 237 -24.09 14.12 -15.75
CA ASP A 237 -24.22 15.43 -15.10
C ASP A 237 -25.00 15.37 -13.78
N GLN A 238 -25.42 14.21 -13.33
CA GLN A 238 -26.08 14.03 -12.04
C GLN A 238 -25.09 14.21 -10.89
N PRO A 239 -25.39 15.09 -9.91
CA PRO A 239 -24.56 15.19 -8.70
C PRO A 239 -24.54 13.85 -7.95
N LEU A 240 -23.35 13.38 -7.62
CA LEU A 240 -23.15 12.11 -6.88
C LEU A 240 -23.79 12.14 -5.49
N GLU A 241 -23.88 13.32 -4.86
CA GLU A 241 -24.57 13.53 -3.58
C GLU A 241 -26.06 13.16 -3.61
N ALA A 242 -26.68 13.19 -4.80
CA ALA A 242 -28.08 12.85 -4.98
C ALA A 242 -28.33 11.33 -5.06
N ILE A 243 -27.26 10.52 -5.01
CA ILE A 243 -27.30 9.07 -5.13
C ILE A 243 -27.13 8.48 -3.73
N ASP A 244 -28.15 7.79 -3.23
CA ASP A 244 -28.10 7.10 -1.94
C ASP A 244 -27.42 5.73 -2.08
N ASN A 245 -26.09 5.74 -1.97
CA ASN A 245 -25.26 4.54 -2.08
C ASN A 245 -24.02 4.70 -1.17
N ASP A 246 -23.76 3.73 -0.30
CA ASP A 246 -22.62 3.76 0.63
C ASP A 246 -21.27 3.85 -0.07
N SER A 247 -21.13 3.20 -1.24
CA SER A 247 -19.90 3.28 -2.03
C SER A 247 -19.70 4.67 -2.61
N ILE A 248 -20.77 5.35 -3.02
CA ILE A 248 -20.71 6.74 -3.51
C ILE A 248 -20.32 7.69 -2.39
N ARG A 249 -20.81 7.50 -1.17
CA ARG A 249 -20.37 8.30 -0.02
C ARG A 249 -18.86 8.23 0.19
N SER A 250 -18.27 7.05 0.10
CA SER A 250 -16.80 6.89 0.20
C SER A 250 -16.04 7.58 -0.94
N VAL A 251 -16.60 7.57 -2.15
CA VAL A 251 -16.04 8.33 -3.30
C VAL A 251 -16.14 9.82 -3.06
N LEU A 252 -17.28 10.30 -2.59
CA LEU A 252 -17.49 11.72 -2.28
C LEU A 252 -16.55 12.20 -1.18
N GLU A 253 -16.33 11.43 -0.12
CA GLU A 253 -15.34 11.75 0.91
C GLU A 253 -13.94 11.92 0.32
N LEU A 254 -13.55 11.02 -0.59
CA LEU A 254 -12.27 11.10 -1.31
C LEU A 254 -12.19 12.34 -2.20
N LEU A 255 -13.26 12.65 -2.95
CA LEU A 255 -13.32 13.78 -3.87
C LEU A 255 -13.47 15.12 -3.14
N ALA A 256 -14.28 15.18 -2.08
CA ALA A 256 -14.44 16.35 -1.23
C ALA A 256 -13.14 16.79 -0.55
N THR A 257 -12.23 15.85 -0.31
CA THR A 257 -10.89 16.17 0.18
C THR A 257 -10.11 17.03 -0.81
N ALA A 258 -10.38 16.90 -2.12
CA ALA A 258 -9.69 17.65 -3.16
C ALA A 258 -10.37 19.01 -3.47
N ASP A 259 -11.70 19.09 -3.39
CA ASP A 259 -12.49 20.31 -3.61
C ASP A 259 -13.81 20.17 -2.83
N PRO A 260 -13.86 20.68 -1.58
CA PRO A 260 -15.01 20.51 -0.68
C PRO A 260 -16.29 21.21 -1.16
N ASP A 261 -16.14 22.28 -1.94
CA ASP A 261 -17.27 23.12 -2.39
C ASP A 261 -17.89 22.63 -3.70
N ARG A 262 -17.26 21.66 -4.34
CA ARG A 262 -17.70 21.13 -5.63
C ARG A 262 -18.77 20.06 -5.48
N LYS A 263 -19.86 20.19 -6.21
CA LYS A 263 -20.84 19.12 -6.42
C LYS A 263 -20.34 18.20 -7.53
N TRP A 264 -19.63 17.17 -7.14
CA TRP A 264 -19.03 16.22 -8.06
C TRP A 264 -20.06 15.45 -8.88
N THR A 265 -19.82 15.35 -10.18
CA THR A 265 -20.58 14.53 -11.14
C THR A 265 -19.64 13.48 -11.77
N PRO A 266 -20.17 12.42 -12.44
CA PRO A 266 -19.33 11.53 -13.25
C PRO A 266 -18.49 12.29 -14.29
N ARG A 267 -19.03 13.34 -14.90
CA ARG A 267 -18.31 14.22 -15.85
C ARG A 267 -17.16 14.96 -15.19
N ASP A 268 -17.32 15.40 -13.94
CA ASP A 268 -16.24 16.05 -13.20
C ASP A 268 -15.12 15.08 -12.87
N ILE A 269 -15.43 13.81 -12.54
CA ILE A 269 -14.42 12.76 -12.37
C ILE A 269 -13.57 12.64 -13.64
N ILE A 270 -14.20 12.52 -14.81
CA ILE A 270 -13.49 12.47 -16.09
C ILE A 270 -12.60 13.70 -16.24
N LYS A 271 -13.15 14.90 -16.10
CA LYS A 271 -12.45 16.14 -16.36
C LYS A 271 -11.25 16.38 -15.43
N HIS A 272 -11.38 16.01 -14.16
CA HIS A 272 -10.38 16.36 -13.14
C HIS A 272 -9.49 15.20 -12.68
N ARG A 273 -9.82 13.97 -13.08
CA ARG A 273 -9.11 12.78 -12.62
C ARG A 273 -8.54 11.90 -13.74
N SER A 274 -8.73 12.31 -14.99
CA SER A 274 -8.17 11.57 -16.15
C SER A 274 -6.64 11.59 -16.20
N ILE A 275 -6.01 12.55 -15.53
CA ILE A 275 -4.55 12.60 -15.35
C ILE A 275 -4.26 12.65 -13.85
N GLY A 276 -3.26 11.88 -13.41
CA GLY A 276 -2.87 11.83 -12.00
C GLY A 276 -3.67 10.85 -11.13
N GLY A 277 -4.78 10.34 -11.63
CA GLY A 277 -5.61 9.36 -10.89
C GLY A 277 -6.07 9.90 -9.53
N LEU A 278 -5.65 9.27 -8.43
CA LEU A 278 -5.98 9.70 -7.06
C LEU A 278 -5.06 10.82 -6.53
N GLY A 279 -3.86 10.97 -7.09
CA GLY A 279 -2.90 11.97 -6.64
C GLY A 279 -3.20 13.37 -7.18
N PRO A 280 -2.68 14.41 -6.54
CA PRO A 280 -2.72 15.77 -7.07
C PRO A 280 -1.88 15.90 -8.33
N VAL A 281 -2.28 16.81 -9.19
CA VAL A 281 -1.54 17.15 -10.42
C VAL A 281 -1.01 18.56 -10.30
N LEU A 282 0.31 18.70 -10.36
CA LEU A 282 1.01 19.97 -10.37
C LEU A 282 1.43 20.29 -11.81
N VAL A 283 0.93 21.40 -12.34
CA VAL A 283 1.20 21.86 -13.72
C VAL A 283 1.84 23.23 -13.68
N GLY A 284 3.09 23.33 -14.13
CA GLY A 284 3.78 24.61 -14.12
C GLY A 284 5.19 24.58 -14.70
N GLY A 285 5.76 25.77 -14.88
CA GLY A 285 7.18 25.95 -15.19
C GLY A 285 8.08 25.63 -13.98
N PRO A 286 9.42 25.74 -14.15
CA PRO A 286 10.36 25.32 -13.11
C PRO A 286 10.17 26.03 -11.76
N LYS A 287 9.76 27.30 -11.78
CA LYS A 287 9.52 28.07 -10.54
C LYS A 287 8.26 27.58 -9.82
N THR A 288 7.14 27.46 -10.53
CA THR A 288 5.86 26.99 -9.98
C THR A 288 5.96 25.58 -9.44
N VAL A 289 6.80 24.73 -10.04
CA VAL A 289 7.00 23.36 -9.58
C VAL A 289 7.95 23.27 -8.36
N ALA A 290 8.87 24.24 -8.21
CA ALA A 290 9.83 24.27 -7.11
C ALA A 290 9.28 24.91 -5.83
N ASP A 291 8.34 25.83 -5.95
CA ASP A 291 7.64 26.52 -4.83
C ASP A 291 6.59 25.60 -4.18
#